data_59f06dc5d58aad7f0b613d46ab19a56a
#
_entry.id   59f06dc5d58aad7f0b613d46ab19a56a
#
_cell.length_a   1.000
_cell.length_b   1.000
_cell.length_c   1.000
_cell.angle_alpha   90.00
_cell.angle_beta   90.00
_cell.angle_gamma   90.00
#
_symmetry.space_group_name_H-M   'P 1'
#
loop_
_entity.id
_entity.type
_entity.pdbx_description
1 polymer ?
#
loop_
_entity_poly.entity_id
_entity_poly.type
_entity_poly.pdbx_seq_one_letter_code
_entity_poly.pdbx_strand_id
1 'polypeptide(L)'
;MIPSDQFVRFYNEVFKFLEAQGGDALEEYYRVVSEQQEMHCLELFKAQGLAGMKAYWDRIAIEENCDMVCTLYPDRLELVMNRCPSLSKAMDNDAGAFARYCDHCPGWVLPLLGKAGFHCEYDMIDRAVPQCRMTIYPADPNRPSRVLASERKIPC
;
A
#
# COMPACT_ATOMS: atom_id res chain seq x y z
N MET A 1 0.65 21.95 -8.49
CA MET A 1 0.35 21.78 -7.04
C MET A 1 -0.40 20.46 -6.95
N ILE A 2 0.24 19.44 -6.46
CA ILE A 2 -0.40 18.14 -6.29
C ILE A 2 -1.25 18.24 -5.02
N PRO A 3 -2.55 17.96 -5.08
CA PRO A 3 -3.41 17.99 -3.89
C PRO A 3 -3.01 16.99 -2.80
N SER A 4 -1.97 16.21 -3.03
CA SER A 4 -1.48 15.13 -2.17
C SER A 4 -1.24 15.56 -0.72
N ASP A 5 -0.74 16.77 -0.48
CA ASP A 5 -0.45 17.24 0.87
C ASP A 5 -1.72 17.32 1.74
N GLN A 6 -2.82 17.82 1.17
CA GLN A 6 -4.10 17.88 1.90
C GLN A 6 -4.70 16.49 2.10
N PHE A 7 -4.64 15.63 1.08
CA PHE A 7 -5.17 14.26 1.19
C PHE A 7 -4.39 13.43 2.20
N VAL A 8 -3.07 13.53 2.22
CA VAL A 8 -2.25 12.82 3.21
C VAL A 8 -2.55 13.28 4.63
N ARG A 9 -2.68 14.59 4.85
CA ARG A 9 -3.09 15.13 6.17
C ARG A 9 -4.50 14.64 6.55
N PHE A 10 -5.43 14.66 5.61
CA PHE A 10 -6.77 14.17 5.83
C PHE A 10 -6.77 12.67 6.20
N TYR A 11 -6.08 11.81 5.44
CA TYR A 11 -5.96 10.39 5.78
C TYR A 11 -5.32 10.17 7.16
N ASN A 12 -4.26 10.91 7.45
CA ASN A 12 -3.57 10.81 8.73
C ASN A 12 -4.53 11.06 9.92
N GLU A 13 -5.31 12.14 9.84
CA GLU A 13 -6.26 12.49 10.90
C GLU A 13 -7.48 11.55 10.94
N VAL A 14 -7.96 11.08 9.77
CA VAL A 14 -9.03 10.07 9.71
C VAL A 14 -8.58 8.76 10.36
N PHE A 15 -7.36 8.30 10.11
CA PHE A 15 -6.85 7.07 10.72
C PHE A 15 -6.73 7.21 12.25
N LYS A 16 -6.20 8.34 12.75
CA LYS A 16 -6.16 8.64 14.19
C LYS A 16 -7.56 8.65 14.80
N PHE A 17 -8.51 9.27 14.12
CA PHE A 17 -9.91 9.34 14.59
C PHE A 17 -10.54 7.95 14.67
N LEU A 18 -10.41 7.14 13.61
CA LEU A 18 -10.98 5.79 13.56
C LEU A 18 -10.33 4.86 14.59
N GLU A 19 -9.02 4.93 14.78
CA GLU A 19 -8.31 4.19 15.83
C GLU A 19 -8.85 4.57 17.22
N ALA A 20 -9.10 5.86 17.45
CA ALA A 20 -9.63 6.36 18.73
C ALA A 20 -11.08 5.92 19.00
N GLN A 21 -11.86 5.57 17.96
CA GLN A 21 -13.19 4.98 18.14
C GLN A 21 -13.10 3.56 18.72
N GLY A 22 -11.98 2.89 18.53
CA GLY A 22 -11.78 1.51 18.96
C GLY A 22 -12.54 0.49 18.11
N GLY A 23 -12.47 -0.77 18.52
CA GLY A 23 -13.04 -1.87 17.74
C GLY A 23 -12.36 -2.03 16.39
N ASP A 24 -13.11 -2.40 15.36
CA ASP A 24 -12.63 -2.70 14.01
C ASP A 24 -12.85 -1.53 13.03
N ALA A 25 -13.08 -0.30 13.52
CA ALA A 25 -13.49 0.84 12.70
C ALA A 25 -12.43 1.19 11.62
N LEU A 26 -11.15 1.12 11.97
CA LEU A 26 -10.06 1.40 11.05
C LEU A 26 -9.91 0.29 9.99
N GLU A 27 -9.98 -0.96 10.41
CA GLU A 27 -9.91 -2.13 9.54
C GLU A 27 -11.10 -2.18 8.59
N GLU A 28 -12.29 -1.86 9.07
CA GLU A 28 -13.50 -1.76 8.25
C GLU A 28 -13.36 -0.65 7.19
N TYR A 29 -12.78 0.48 7.56
CA TYR A 29 -12.49 1.56 6.61
C TYR A 29 -11.52 1.10 5.52
N TYR A 30 -10.45 0.37 5.87
CA TYR A 30 -9.51 -0.18 4.89
C TYR A 30 -10.20 -1.17 3.95
N ARG A 31 -11.09 -2.01 4.46
CA ARG A 31 -11.88 -2.95 3.66
C ARG A 31 -12.75 -2.23 2.63
N VAL A 32 -13.47 -1.19 3.04
CA VAL A 32 -14.33 -0.39 2.16
C VAL A 32 -13.49 0.29 1.07
N VAL A 33 -12.33 0.85 1.39
CA VAL A 33 -11.44 1.45 0.39
C VAL A 33 -10.93 0.41 -0.59
N SER A 34 -10.54 -0.78 -0.11
CA SER A 34 -10.13 -1.89 -0.98
C SER A 34 -11.23 -2.26 -1.98
N GLU A 35 -12.48 -2.37 -1.53
CA GLU A 35 -13.63 -2.68 -2.38
C GLU A 35 -13.89 -1.59 -3.45
N GLN A 36 -13.69 -0.33 -3.12
CA GLN A 36 -13.80 0.75 -4.10
C GLN A 36 -12.68 0.69 -5.16
N GLN A 37 -11.49 0.28 -4.78
CA GLN A 37 -10.38 0.10 -5.73
C GLN A 37 -10.62 -1.02 -6.73
N GLU A 38 -11.40 -2.04 -6.40
CA GLU A 38 -11.74 -3.14 -7.31
C GLU A 38 -12.33 -2.64 -8.63
N MET A 39 -13.16 -1.60 -8.60
CA MET A 39 -13.78 -1.03 -9.80
C MET A 39 -12.74 -0.49 -10.80
N HIS A 40 -11.55 -0.15 -10.35
CA HIS A 40 -10.53 0.49 -11.18
C HIS A 40 -9.53 -0.50 -11.77
N CYS A 41 -9.25 -1.62 -11.09
CA CYS A 41 -8.12 -2.46 -11.49
C CYS A 41 -8.36 -3.96 -11.39
N LEU A 42 -9.39 -4.46 -10.70
CA LEU A 42 -9.58 -5.90 -10.50
C LEU A 42 -9.69 -6.68 -11.81
N GLU A 43 -10.49 -6.21 -12.76
CA GLU A 43 -10.66 -6.89 -14.06
C GLU A 43 -9.37 -6.87 -14.89
N LEU A 44 -8.61 -5.78 -14.83
CA LEU A 44 -7.29 -5.71 -15.45
C LEU A 44 -6.33 -6.76 -14.85
N PHE A 45 -6.31 -6.86 -13.51
CA PHE A 45 -5.44 -7.80 -12.80
C PHE A 45 -5.80 -9.26 -13.10
N LYS A 46 -7.11 -9.58 -13.16
CA LYS A 46 -7.57 -10.91 -13.55
C LYS A 46 -7.22 -11.25 -15.01
N ALA A 47 -7.43 -10.30 -15.92
CA ALA A 47 -7.25 -10.53 -17.34
C ALA A 47 -5.78 -10.60 -17.77
N GLN A 48 -4.91 -9.79 -17.19
CA GLN A 48 -3.52 -9.62 -17.62
C GLN A 48 -2.48 -10.04 -16.57
N GLY A 49 -2.92 -10.42 -15.37
CA GLY A 49 -2.04 -10.90 -14.31
C GLY A 49 -0.94 -9.89 -13.93
N LEU A 50 0.25 -10.41 -13.68
CA LEU A 50 1.41 -9.61 -13.26
C LEU A 50 1.79 -8.50 -14.26
N ALA A 51 1.58 -8.73 -15.55
CA ALA A 51 1.86 -7.72 -16.58
C ALA A 51 0.87 -6.54 -16.50
N GLY A 52 -0.41 -6.81 -16.29
CA GLY A 52 -1.43 -5.79 -16.09
C GLY A 52 -1.20 -5.00 -14.80
N MET A 53 -0.79 -5.69 -13.73
CA MET A 53 -0.40 -5.05 -12.47
C MET A 53 0.79 -4.11 -12.66
N LYS A 54 1.84 -4.57 -13.37
CA LYS A 54 2.98 -3.71 -13.68
C LYS A 54 2.55 -2.45 -14.43
N ALA A 55 1.76 -2.58 -15.49
CA ALA A 55 1.28 -1.45 -16.27
C ALA A 55 0.47 -0.46 -15.41
N TYR A 56 -0.36 -0.97 -14.51
CA TYR A 56 -1.13 -0.15 -13.58
C TYR A 56 -0.23 0.65 -12.63
N TRP A 57 0.72 0.00 -11.95
CA TRP A 57 1.60 0.69 -10.99
C TRP A 57 2.66 1.58 -11.65
N ASP A 58 3.15 1.24 -12.84
CA ASP A 58 4.01 2.15 -13.61
C ASP A 58 3.29 3.48 -13.91
N ARG A 59 2.00 3.41 -14.24
CA ARG A 59 1.18 4.61 -14.44
C ARG A 59 1.02 5.41 -13.15
N ILE A 60 0.69 4.75 -12.04
CA ILE A 60 0.58 5.39 -10.73
C ILE A 60 1.90 6.04 -10.33
N ALA A 61 3.05 5.39 -10.57
CA ALA A 61 4.35 5.97 -10.27
C ALA A 61 4.58 7.31 -10.98
N ILE A 62 4.12 7.42 -12.23
CA ILE A 62 4.21 8.66 -13.01
C ILE A 62 3.21 9.72 -12.49
N GLU A 63 1.95 9.33 -12.31
CA GLU A 63 0.86 10.24 -11.90
C GLU A 63 1.13 10.85 -10.51
N GLU A 64 1.63 10.04 -9.57
CA GLU A 64 1.93 10.44 -8.19
C GLU A 64 3.36 10.94 -8.00
N ASN A 65 4.15 10.95 -9.06
CA ASN A 65 5.58 11.30 -9.00
C ASN A 65 6.32 10.52 -7.90
N CYS A 66 6.06 9.20 -7.85
CA CYS A 66 6.66 8.30 -6.88
C CYS A 66 8.05 7.85 -7.31
N ASP A 67 8.99 7.81 -6.38
CA ASP A 67 10.26 7.08 -6.56
C ASP A 67 10.01 5.58 -6.29
N MET A 68 9.36 4.94 -7.27
CA MET A 68 8.99 3.53 -7.24
C MET A 68 9.45 2.82 -8.51
N VAL A 69 10.02 1.64 -8.34
CA VAL A 69 10.48 0.77 -9.45
C VAL A 69 9.67 -0.51 -9.46
N CYS A 70 9.04 -0.82 -10.60
CA CYS A 70 8.30 -2.07 -10.82
C CYS A 70 9.08 -2.99 -11.76
N THR A 71 9.50 -4.15 -11.27
CA THR A 71 10.25 -5.14 -12.03
C THR A 71 9.43 -6.41 -12.19
N LEU A 72 9.13 -6.77 -13.45
CA LEU A 72 8.44 -8.01 -13.79
C LEU A 72 9.44 -9.13 -14.00
N TYR A 73 9.28 -10.22 -13.24
CA TYR A 73 9.99 -11.48 -13.41
C TYR A 73 9.05 -12.55 -13.98
N PRO A 74 9.56 -13.68 -14.45
CA PRO A 74 8.71 -14.75 -14.99
C PRO A 74 7.66 -15.29 -13.99
N ASP A 75 7.96 -15.25 -12.69
CA ASP A 75 7.19 -15.86 -11.61
C ASP A 75 6.61 -14.85 -10.61
N ARG A 76 6.99 -13.57 -10.70
CA ARG A 76 6.58 -12.54 -9.74
C ARG A 76 6.69 -11.13 -10.32
N LEU A 77 6.01 -10.20 -9.66
CA LEU A 77 6.20 -8.76 -9.82
C LEU A 77 6.78 -8.20 -8.52
N GLU A 78 7.83 -7.42 -8.63
CA GLU A 78 8.44 -6.73 -7.49
C GLU A 78 8.29 -5.22 -7.65
N LEU A 79 7.74 -4.58 -6.62
CA LEU A 79 7.61 -3.13 -6.53
C LEU A 79 8.47 -2.66 -5.36
N VAL A 80 9.42 -1.79 -5.64
CA VAL A 80 10.28 -1.18 -4.63
C VAL A 80 9.96 0.30 -4.56
N MET A 81 9.43 0.76 -3.45
CA MET A 81 9.22 2.16 -3.13
C MET A 81 10.49 2.67 -2.45
N ASN A 82 11.31 3.42 -3.18
CA ASN A 82 12.55 3.99 -2.64
C ASN A 82 12.26 5.18 -1.74
N ARG A 83 11.22 5.97 -2.07
CA ARG A 83 10.73 7.07 -1.25
C ARG A 83 9.22 7.21 -1.40
N CYS A 84 8.50 6.83 -0.37
CA CYS A 84 7.05 6.96 -0.32
C CYS A 84 6.64 8.44 -0.16
N PRO A 85 5.96 9.06 -1.14
CA PRO A 85 5.54 10.45 -1.05
C PRO A 85 4.50 10.65 0.07
N SER A 86 3.62 9.68 0.25
CA SER A 86 2.55 9.72 1.25
C SER A 86 3.11 9.71 2.67
N LEU A 87 3.95 8.71 3.02
CA LEU A 87 4.57 8.65 4.35
C LEU A 87 5.49 9.83 4.61
N SER A 88 6.26 10.29 3.60
CA SER A 88 7.09 11.49 3.73
C SER A 88 6.27 12.70 4.15
N LYS A 89 5.09 12.89 3.54
CA LYS A 89 4.19 14.00 3.88
C LYS A 89 3.52 13.83 5.25
N ALA A 90 3.18 12.61 5.63
CA ALA A 90 2.66 12.35 6.98
C ALA A 90 3.71 12.67 8.06
N MET A 91 4.98 12.38 7.79
CA MET A 91 6.10 12.68 8.71
C MET A 91 6.40 14.18 8.80
N ASP A 92 6.23 14.93 7.69
CA ASP A 92 6.38 16.39 7.66
C ASP A 92 5.18 17.13 8.29
N ASN A 93 4.15 16.42 8.74
CA ASN A 93 2.97 17.01 9.33
C ASN A 93 3.25 17.44 10.78
N ASP A 94 2.98 18.72 11.10
CA ASP A 94 3.14 19.29 12.43
C ASP A 94 2.33 18.56 13.52
N ALA A 95 1.25 17.88 13.14
CA ALA A 95 0.41 17.05 14.02
C ALA A 95 1.01 15.64 14.28
N GLY A 96 2.11 15.31 13.64
CA GLY A 96 2.72 13.99 13.70
C GLY A 96 2.04 12.93 12.84
N ALA A 97 2.83 11.96 12.37
CA ALA A 97 2.30 10.82 11.63
C ALA A 97 1.60 9.83 12.57
N PHE A 98 0.50 9.26 12.10
CA PHE A 98 -0.15 8.13 12.78
C PHE A 98 0.80 6.92 12.84
N ALA A 99 0.96 6.31 14.01
CA ALA A 99 1.93 5.23 14.20
C ALA A 99 1.73 4.01 13.27
N ARG A 100 0.46 3.74 12.92
CA ARG A 100 0.06 2.67 12.01
C ARG A 100 -0.22 3.18 10.58
N TYR A 101 0.30 4.36 10.20
CA TYR A 101 -0.01 4.98 8.91
C TYR A 101 0.20 4.03 7.73
N CYS A 102 1.28 3.27 7.71
CA CYS A 102 1.60 2.35 6.61
C CYS A 102 0.68 1.12 6.53
N ASP A 103 -0.12 0.82 7.56
CA ASP A 103 -1.00 -0.35 7.55
C ASP A 103 -2.12 -0.24 6.50
N HIS A 104 -2.44 0.99 6.05
CA HIS A 104 -3.43 1.20 5.01
C HIS A 104 -3.04 0.55 3.66
N CYS A 105 -1.77 0.59 3.28
CA CYS A 105 -1.34 0.03 2.00
C CYS A 105 -1.62 -1.49 1.90
N PRO A 106 -1.14 -2.35 2.82
CA PRO A 106 -1.53 -3.75 2.80
C PRO A 106 -3.04 -3.94 3.05
N GLY A 107 -3.66 -3.11 3.89
CA GLY A 107 -5.10 -3.15 4.13
C GLY A 107 -5.94 -2.94 2.86
N TRP A 108 -5.46 -2.13 1.92
CA TRP A 108 -6.14 -1.87 0.65
C TRP A 108 -5.75 -2.88 -0.44
N VAL A 109 -4.48 -3.25 -0.51
CA VAL A 109 -3.92 -4.01 -1.64
C VAL A 109 -4.11 -5.51 -1.48
N LEU A 110 -3.90 -6.08 -0.28
CA LEU A 110 -3.92 -7.53 -0.12
C LEU A 110 -5.29 -8.15 -0.41
N PRO A 111 -6.44 -7.58 0.02
CA PRO A 111 -7.75 -8.15 -0.32
C PRO A 111 -8.01 -8.14 -1.84
N LEU A 112 -7.64 -7.05 -2.52
CA LEU A 112 -7.77 -6.91 -3.96
C LEU A 112 -6.93 -7.95 -4.72
N LEU A 113 -5.66 -8.14 -4.32
CA LEU A 113 -4.78 -9.15 -4.92
C LEU A 113 -5.33 -10.56 -4.70
N GLY A 114 -5.83 -10.87 -3.50
CA GLY A 114 -6.47 -12.14 -3.21
C GLY A 114 -7.65 -12.43 -4.14
N LYS A 115 -8.51 -11.45 -4.38
CA LYS A 115 -9.63 -11.56 -5.34
C LYS A 115 -9.19 -11.73 -6.79
N ALA A 116 -8.01 -11.21 -7.13
CA ALA A 116 -7.41 -11.38 -8.45
C ALA A 116 -6.67 -12.73 -8.62
N GLY A 117 -6.53 -13.53 -7.57
CA GLY A 117 -5.82 -14.82 -7.59
C GLY A 117 -4.31 -14.69 -7.37
N PHE A 118 -3.89 -13.68 -6.60
CA PHE A 118 -2.50 -13.41 -6.29
C PHE A 118 -2.28 -13.28 -4.79
N HIS A 119 -1.06 -13.59 -4.35
CA HIS A 119 -0.57 -13.35 -3.00
C HIS A 119 0.55 -12.31 -3.02
N CYS A 120 0.84 -11.71 -1.86
CA CYS A 120 1.83 -10.66 -1.74
C CYS A 120 2.60 -10.78 -0.42
N GLU A 121 3.90 -10.66 -0.50
CA GLU A 121 4.73 -10.30 0.64
C GLU A 121 4.91 -8.78 0.65
N TYR A 122 4.39 -8.13 1.68
CA TYR A 122 4.51 -6.70 1.88
C TYR A 122 5.55 -6.43 2.96
N ASP A 123 6.71 -5.93 2.54
CA ASP A 123 7.85 -5.65 3.43
C ASP A 123 7.95 -4.15 3.67
N MET A 124 7.69 -3.73 4.90
CA MET A 124 7.87 -2.36 5.35
C MET A 124 9.33 -2.17 5.79
N ILE A 125 10.24 -2.06 4.81
CA ILE A 125 11.69 -2.10 4.99
C ILE A 125 12.16 -1.11 6.05
N ASP A 126 11.70 0.15 5.96
CA ASP A 126 12.03 1.17 6.94
C ASP A 126 10.93 2.25 6.95
N ARG A 127 10.27 2.38 8.11
CA ARG A 127 9.24 3.41 8.28
C ARG A 127 9.82 4.78 8.66
N ALA A 128 11.04 4.83 9.14
CA ALA A 128 11.73 6.09 9.42
C ALA A 128 12.31 6.71 8.14
N VAL A 129 12.73 5.88 7.20
CA VAL A 129 13.03 6.24 5.81
C VAL A 129 11.88 5.65 4.99
N PRO A 130 11.01 6.46 4.37
CA PRO A 130 9.76 6.00 3.77
C PRO A 130 9.96 4.99 2.63
N GLN A 131 10.33 3.77 2.96
CA GLN A 131 10.68 2.70 2.03
C GLN A 131 9.86 1.44 2.31
N CYS A 132 9.34 0.82 1.26
CA CYS A 132 8.71 -0.48 1.34
C CYS A 132 8.89 -1.27 0.04
N ARG A 133 8.59 -2.57 0.10
CA ARG A 133 8.61 -3.45 -1.06
C ARG A 133 7.39 -4.36 -1.04
N MET A 134 6.79 -4.55 -2.21
CA MET A 134 5.80 -5.58 -2.45
C MET A 134 6.37 -6.62 -3.40
N THR A 135 6.24 -7.89 -3.06
CA THR A 135 6.53 -9.01 -3.97
C THR A 135 5.23 -9.77 -4.20
N ILE A 136 4.70 -9.67 -5.41
CA ILE A 136 3.42 -10.26 -5.82
C ILE A 136 3.68 -11.49 -6.67
N TYR A 137 2.98 -12.57 -6.39
CA TYR A 137 3.12 -13.87 -7.08
C TYR A 137 1.74 -14.55 -7.23
N PRO A 138 1.57 -15.46 -8.20
CA PRO A 138 0.34 -16.24 -8.31
C PRO A 138 0.00 -16.93 -6.98
N ALA A 139 -1.28 -17.01 -6.65
CA ALA A 139 -1.73 -17.57 -5.37
C ALA A 139 -1.23 -19.01 -5.19
N ASP A 140 -0.59 -19.24 -4.05
CA ASP A 140 -0.08 -20.54 -3.62
C ASP A 140 -0.55 -20.79 -2.18
N PRO A 141 -1.26 -21.91 -1.90
CA PRO A 141 -1.72 -22.22 -0.54
C PRO A 141 -0.58 -22.35 0.49
N ASN A 142 0.63 -22.69 0.03
CA ASN A 142 1.82 -22.83 0.89
C ASN A 142 2.55 -21.49 1.12
N ARG A 143 2.14 -20.44 0.38
CA ARG A 143 2.76 -19.12 0.46
C ARG A 143 1.67 -18.03 0.51
N PRO A 144 0.92 -17.93 1.63
CA PRO A 144 -0.14 -16.91 1.76
C PRO A 144 0.44 -15.50 1.79
N SER A 145 -0.41 -14.52 1.53
CA SER A 145 -0.04 -13.10 1.70
C SER A 145 0.37 -12.83 3.15
N ARG A 146 1.39 -12.00 3.31
CA ARG A 146 1.90 -11.60 4.63
C ARG A 146 2.50 -10.21 4.62
N VAL A 147 2.41 -9.54 5.76
CA VAL A 147 3.10 -8.28 6.03
C VAL A 147 4.34 -8.57 6.86
N LEU A 148 5.49 -8.18 6.33
CA LEU A 148 6.76 -8.26 7.04
C LEU A 148 7.01 -6.89 7.65
N ALA A 149 6.84 -6.77 8.96
CA ALA A 149 7.24 -5.56 9.68
C ALA A 149 8.75 -5.62 9.87
N SER A 150 9.49 -4.65 9.33
CA SER A 150 10.86 -4.47 9.78
C SER A 150 10.83 -4.13 11.28
N GLU A 151 11.79 -4.64 12.05
CA GLU A 151 11.87 -4.42 13.50
C GLU A 151 12.17 -2.95 13.87
N ARG A 152 12.34 -2.08 12.89
CA ARG A 152 12.61 -0.66 13.09
C ARG A 152 11.32 0.09 13.37
N LYS A 153 11.16 0.46 14.66
CA LYS A 153 10.07 1.33 15.11
C LYS A 153 10.23 2.72 14.51
N ILE A 154 9.11 3.34 14.10
CA ILE A 154 9.07 4.77 13.82
C ILE A 154 9.48 5.46 15.13
N PRO A 155 10.46 6.38 15.13
CA PRO A 155 10.70 7.23 16.29
C PRO A 155 9.43 8.03 16.57
N CYS A 156 8.94 7.95 17.78
CA CYS A 156 7.83 8.79 18.27
C CYS A 156 8.26 10.25 18.30
#